data_4e62e91ba53ea6e6a69e5abf57b2d84d
#
_entry.id   4e62e91ba53ea6e6a69e5abf57b2d84d
#
_cell.length_a   1.000
_cell.length_b   1.000
_cell.length_c   1.000
_cell.angle_alpha   90.00
_cell.angle_beta   90.00
_cell.angle_gamma   90.00
#
_symmetry.space_group_name_H-M   'P 1'
#
loop_
_entity.id
_entity.type
_entity.pdbx_description
1 polymer ?
#
loop_
_entity_poly.entity_id
_entity_poly.type
_entity_poly.pdbx_seq_one_letter_code
_entity_poly.pdbx_strand_id
1 'polypeptide(L)'
;MVPAIIILIILLLIIGLLFIPLDLYIDTRSKQYYAELKGLARASIEADKMELVRIRIKIPFKEYYYYPLKALSSPKKAAKNKKIKKKTSHGNRFTPKTILRLIRSFEIKKWKIDLDTGDCITNAKLYPLFGFMNYHFGGFHINFEGRNEVLLLLRNRPVYIIKSFINF
;
A
#
# COMPACT_ATOMS: atom_id res chain seq x y z
N MET A 1 -32.15 -21.25 19.27
CA MET A 1 -30.87 -20.95 19.96
C MET A 1 -29.64 -21.16 19.07
N VAL A 2 -29.56 -22.27 18.30
CA VAL A 2 -28.43 -22.54 17.39
C VAL A 2 -28.10 -21.39 16.39
N PRO A 3 -29.09 -20.80 15.67
CA PRO A 3 -28.78 -19.74 14.70
C PRO A 3 -28.20 -18.46 15.36
N ALA A 4 -28.62 -18.14 16.57
CA ALA A 4 -28.09 -16.98 17.30
C ALA A 4 -26.62 -17.18 17.68
N ILE A 5 -26.21 -18.39 18.05
CA ILE A 5 -24.82 -18.73 18.37
C ILE A 5 -23.95 -18.63 17.11
N ILE A 6 -24.43 -19.12 15.97
CA ILE A 6 -23.70 -19.03 14.68
C ILE A 6 -23.48 -17.56 14.29
N ILE A 7 -24.51 -16.72 14.39
CA ILE A 7 -24.42 -15.29 14.08
C ILE A 7 -23.41 -14.62 15.01
N LEU A 8 -23.43 -14.94 16.31
CA LEU A 8 -22.49 -14.39 17.28
C LEU A 8 -21.03 -14.76 16.94
N ILE A 9 -20.78 -16.02 16.57
CA ILE A 9 -19.45 -16.49 16.18
C ILE A 9 -18.96 -15.77 14.92
N ILE A 10 -19.81 -15.63 13.91
CA ILE A 10 -19.47 -14.91 12.67
C ILE A 10 -19.16 -13.44 12.97
N LEU A 11 -19.96 -12.79 13.82
CA LEU A 11 -19.75 -11.40 14.20
C LEU A 11 -18.39 -11.22 14.92
N LEU A 12 -18.08 -12.11 15.85
CA LEU A 12 -16.82 -12.09 16.59
C LEU A 12 -15.63 -12.33 15.66
N LEU A 13 -15.77 -13.21 14.68
CA LEU A 13 -14.75 -13.45 13.67
C LEU A 13 -14.51 -12.21 12.79
N ILE A 14 -15.57 -11.54 12.32
CA ILE A 14 -15.46 -10.30 11.53
C ILE A 14 -14.78 -9.21 12.35
N ILE A 15 -15.16 -9.03 13.61
CA ILE A 15 -14.54 -8.06 14.53
C ILE A 15 -13.04 -8.38 14.67
N GLY A 16 -12.69 -9.64 14.92
CA GLY A 16 -11.29 -10.09 15.00
C GLY A 16 -10.49 -9.74 13.75
N LEU A 17 -11.07 -9.95 12.58
CA LEU A 17 -10.45 -9.68 11.28
C LEU A 17 -10.16 -8.18 11.07
N LEU A 18 -11.01 -7.29 11.60
CA LEU A 18 -10.84 -5.84 11.54
C LEU A 18 -9.65 -5.33 12.38
N PHE A 19 -9.23 -6.09 13.39
CA PHE A 19 -8.10 -5.72 14.26
C PHE A 19 -6.74 -6.26 13.77
N ILE A 20 -6.73 -7.15 12.77
CA ILE A 20 -5.48 -7.70 12.23
C ILE A 20 -4.66 -6.57 11.58
N PRO A 21 -3.38 -6.41 11.93
CA PRO A 21 -2.57 -5.36 11.35
C PRO A 21 -2.29 -5.61 9.86
N LEU A 22 -2.47 -4.56 9.08
CA LEU A 22 -2.08 -4.45 7.67
C LEU A 22 -0.72 -3.74 7.62
N ASP A 23 0.29 -4.44 7.17
CA ASP A 23 1.63 -3.90 6.95
C ASP A 23 1.84 -3.63 5.45
N LEU A 24 2.22 -2.40 5.13
CA LEU A 24 2.65 -2.00 3.78
C LEU A 24 4.16 -1.83 3.81
N TYR A 25 4.87 -2.59 3.00
CA TYR A 25 6.32 -2.57 2.91
C TYR A 25 6.78 -2.16 1.51
N ILE A 26 7.64 -1.17 1.47
CA ILE A 26 8.26 -0.65 0.26
C ILE A 26 9.76 -0.62 0.51
N ASP A 27 10.53 -1.34 -0.30
CA ASP A 27 11.97 -1.33 -0.27
C ASP A 27 12.50 -1.31 -1.72
N THR A 28 13.02 -0.18 -2.11
CA THR A 28 13.55 0.01 -3.47
C THR A 28 14.91 -0.66 -3.67
N ARG A 29 15.68 -0.86 -2.58
CA ARG A 29 16.98 -1.52 -2.62
C ARG A 29 16.84 -2.99 -2.96
N SER A 30 16.00 -3.71 -2.20
CA SER A 30 15.72 -5.13 -2.44
C SER A 30 14.62 -5.36 -3.48
N LYS A 31 14.03 -4.27 -4.04
CA LYS A 31 12.90 -4.31 -4.98
C LYS A 31 11.71 -5.10 -4.44
N GLN A 32 11.49 -5.01 -3.12
CA GLN A 32 10.39 -5.68 -2.45
C GLN A 32 9.26 -4.70 -2.15
N TYR A 33 8.10 -5.00 -2.71
CA TYR A 33 6.88 -4.21 -2.50
C TYR A 33 5.78 -5.18 -2.13
N TYR A 34 5.29 -5.11 -0.89
CA TYR A 34 4.19 -5.97 -0.48
C TYR A 34 3.24 -5.31 0.50
N ALA A 35 2.00 -5.77 0.47
CA ALA A 35 0.99 -5.52 1.48
C ALA A 35 0.65 -6.85 2.16
N GLU A 36 0.71 -6.89 3.48
CA GLU A 36 0.50 -8.11 4.26
C GLU A 36 -0.53 -7.87 5.35
N LEU A 37 -1.60 -8.66 5.34
CA LEU A 37 -2.46 -8.87 6.49
C LEU A 37 -1.87 -10.03 7.30
N LYS A 38 -1.27 -9.72 8.45
CA LYS A 38 -0.53 -10.70 9.24
C LYS A 38 -1.32 -11.98 9.48
N GLY A 39 -0.75 -13.10 9.00
CA GLY A 39 -1.33 -14.42 9.18
C GLY A 39 -2.46 -14.79 8.21
N LEU A 40 -2.95 -13.88 7.36
CA LEU A 40 -4.06 -14.15 6.44
C LEU A 40 -3.67 -14.09 4.97
N ALA A 41 -3.05 -12.99 4.54
CA ALA A 41 -2.73 -12.82 3.13
C ALA A 41 -1.56 -11.86 2.94
N ARG A 42 -0.73 -12.14 1.94
CA ARG A 42 0.35 -11.27 1.49
C ARG A 42 0.24 -11.07 -0.01
N ALA A 43 0.16 -9.83 -0.44
CA ALA A 43 0.20 -9.44 -1.83
C ALA A 43 1.56 -8.78 -2.11
N SER A 44 2.38 -9.36 -2.97
CA SER A 44 3.67 -8.83 -3.36
C SER A 44 3.68 -8.49 -4.86
N ILE A 45 4.35 -7.40 -5.19
CA ILE A 45 4.62 -7.00 -6.57
C ILE A 45 6.03 -7.48 -6.89
N GLU A 46 6.15 -8.31 -7.91
CA GLU A 46 7.42 -8.85 -8.38
C GLU A 46 7.65 -8.42 -9.83
N ALA A 47 8.87 -8.04 -10.16
CA ALA A 47 9.26 -7.82 -11.54
C ALA A 47 9.52 -9.18 -12.20
N ASP A 48 8.78 -9.51 -13.26
CA ASP A 48 9.00 -10.70 -14.05
C ASP A 48 9.80 -10.38 -15.31
N LYS A 49 10.67 -11.30 -15.73
CA LYS A 49 11.50 -11.13 -16.93
C LYS A 49 10.70 -11.10 -18.23
N MET A 50 9.53 -11.77 -18.25
CA MET A 50 8.67 -11.84 -19.44
C MET A 50 7.50 -10.85 -19.40
N GLU A 51 7.00 -10.53 -18.20
CA GLU A 51 5.87 -9.62 -18.02
C GLU A 51 6.25 -8.62 -16.93
N LEU A 52 6.48 -7.38 -17.31
CA LEU A 52 7.03 -6.29 -16.49
C LEU A 52 6.54 -6.23 -15.03
N VAL A 53 5.32 -6.70 -14.75
CA VAL A 53 4.74 -6.69 -13.40
C VAL A 53 3.89 -7.94 -13.15
N ARG A 54 4.24 -8.69 -12.11
CA ARG A 54 3.47 -9.81 -11.59
C ARG A 54 3.03 -9.53 -10.16
N ILE A 55 1.74 -9.69 -9.88
CA ILE A 55 1.20 -9.62 -8.53
C ILE A 55 1.04 -11.05 -8.01
N ARG A 56 1.76 -11.37 -6.94
CA ARG A 56 1.67 -12.64 -6.24
C ARG A 56 0.85 -12.44 -4.97
N ILE A 57 -0.25 -13.15 -4.86
CA ILE A 57 -1.12 -13.17 -3.69
C ILE A 57 -0.93 -14.51 -3.00
N LYS A 58 -0.34 -14.49 -1.79
CA LYS A 58 -0.12 -15.66 -0.96
C LYS A 58 -1.14 -15.67 0.16
N ILE A 59 -1.92 -16.75 0.24
CA ILE A 59 -2.84 -17.07 1.32
C ILE A 59 -2.32 -18.34 2.00
N PRO A 60 -2.61 -18.65 3.29
CA PRO A 60 -2.03 -19.79 4.03
C PRO A 60 -2.06 -21.14 3.31
N PHE A 61 -3.02 -21.36 2.42
CA PHE A 61 -3.19 -22.67 1.73
C PHE A 61 -3.04 -22.59 0.21
N LYS A 62 -2.94 -21.38 -0.39
CA LYS A 62 -2.88 -21.20 -1.85
C LYS A 62 -2.08 -19.95 -2.24
N GLU A 63 -1.43 -20.04 -3.40
CA GLU A 63 -0.76 -18.91 -4.05
C GLU A 63 -1.46 -18.62 -5.38
N TYR A 64 -1.73 -17.34 -5.63
CA TYR A 64 -2.33 -16.85 -6.86
C TYR A 64 -1.39 -15.88 -7.53
N TYR A 65 -1.27 -16.00 -8.84
CA TYR A 65 -0.50 -15.08 -9.67
C TYR A 65 -1.44 -14.32 -10.58
N TYR A 66 -1.37 -13.00 -10.53
CA TYR A 66 -2.17 -12.13 -11.38
C TYR A 66 -1.25 -11.25 -12.24
N TYR A 67 -1.53 -11.23 -13.55
CA TYR A 67 -0.77 -10.48 -14.54
C TYR A 67 -1.60 -9.31 -15.07
N PRO A 68 -1.49 -8.11 -14.48
CA PRO A 68 -2.35 -6.98 -14.82
C PRO A 68 -2.16 -6.51 -16.26
N LEU A 69 -0.94 -6.57 -16.79
CA LEU A 69 -0.63 -6.13 -18.15
C LEU A 69 -1.24 -7.05 -19.22
N LYS A 70 -1.30 -8.35 -18.97
CA LYS A 70 -1.96 -9.31 -19.86
C LYS A 70 -3.47 -9.08 -19.95
N ALA A 71 -4.08 -8.68 -18.84
CA ALA A 71 -5.50 -8.32 -18.80
C ALA A 71 -5.80 -7.04 -19.58
N LEU A 72 -4.84 -6.12 -19.71
CA LEU A 72 -4.96 -4.89 -20.49
C LEU A 72 -4.67 -5.10 -22.00
N SER A 73 -3.79 -6.03 -22.35
CA SER A 73 -3.39 -6.31 -23.74
C SER A 73 -4.29 -7.33 -24.43
N SER A 74 -5.16 -8.06 -23.71
CA SER A 74 -6.14 -8.92 -24.36
C SER A 74 -7.16 -8.06 -25.09
N PRO A 75 -7.31 -8.17 -26.44
CA PRO A 75 -8.36 -7.46 -27.15
C PRO A 75 -9.69 -7.95 -26.60
N LYS A 76 -10.36 -7.10 -25.84
CA LYS A 76 -11.74 -7.34 -25.43
C LYS A 76 -12.53 -7.59 -26.72
N LYS A 77 -12.91 -8.85 -26.99
CA LYS A 77 -13.92 -9.15 -27.99
C LYS A 77 -15.05 -8.15 -27.78
N ALA A 78 -15.32 -7.39 -28.83
CA ALA A 78 -16.33 -6.35 -28.86
C ALA A 78 -17.64 -6.84 -28.22
N ALA A 79 -17.80 -6.64 -26.95
CA ALA A 79 -19.06 -6.81 -26.27
C ALA A 79 -19.88 -5.58 -26.61
N LYS A 80 -20.86 -5.80 -27.49
CA LYS A 80 -21.98 -4.93 -27.86
C LYS A 80 -22.17 -3.74 -26.92
N ASN A 81 -22.22 -2.57 -27.57
CA ASN A 81 -22.77 -1.30 -27.08
C ASN A 81 -23.76 -1.43 -25.91
N LYS A 82 -23.26 -1.56 -24.69
CA LYS A 82 -24.03 -1.11 -23.54
C LYS A 82 -23.73 0.37 -23.39
N LYS A 83 -24.70 1.18 -23.82
CA LYS A 83 -24.78 2.61 -23.51
C LYS A 83 -24.32 2.77 -22.06
N ILE A 84 -23.17 3.42 -21.89
CA ILE A 84 -22.69 3.85 -20.57
C ILE A 84 -23.73 4.87 -20.11
N LYS A 85 -24.75 4.41 -19.38
CA LYS A 85 -25.53 5.30 -18.54
C LYS A 85 -24.50 5.95 -17.62
N LYS A 86 -24.25 7.24 -17.82
CA LYS A 86 -23.57 8.09 -16.85
C LYS A 86 -24.26 7.84 -15.51
N LYS A 87 -23.67 6.95 -14.69
CA LYS A 87 -24.04 6.89 -13.28
C LYS A 87 -23.66 8.25 -12.73
N THR A 88 -24.69 9.03 -12.47
CA THR A 88 -24.60 10.22 -11.65
C THR A 88 -23.66 9.93 -10.49
N SER A 89 -22.58 10.71 -10.47
CA SER A 89 -21.59 10.73 -9.41
C SER A 89 -22.31 10.79 -8.06
N HIS A 90 -22.46 9.65 -7.42
CA HIS A 90 -22.70 9.61 -5.98
C HIS A 90 -21.49 10.26 -5.32
N GLY A 91 -21.74 11.34 -4.62
CA GLY A 91 -20.81 12.31 -4.08
C GLY A 91 -19.43 11.71 -3.73
N ASN A 92 -18.43 12.39 -4.25
CA ASN A 92 -17.01 12.05 -4.12
C ASN A 92 -16.68 11.77 -2.65
N ARG A 93 -16.74 10.49 -2.21
CA ARG A 93 -16.39 10.06 -0.85
C ARG A 93 -14.90 10.30 -0.54
N PHE A 94 -14.12 10.65 -1.55
CA PHE A 94 -12.72 11.02 -1.45
C PHE A 94 -12.55 12.53 -1.33
N THR A 95 -13.04 13.10 -0.25
CA THR A 95 -12.73 14.48 0.08
C THR A 95 -11.25 14.58 0.48
N PRO A 96 -10.54 15.68 0.18
CA PRO A 96 -9.15 15.87 0.64
C PRO A 96 -8.97 15.63 2.14
N LYS A 97 -9.98 15.97 2.94
CA LYS A 97 -10.02 15.69 4.39
C LYS A 97 -10.02 14.18 4.70
N THR A 98 -10.76 13.38 3.91
CA THR A 98 -10.81 11.92 4.08
C THR A 98 -9.46 11.29 3.73
N ILE A 99 -8.82 11.76 2.65
CA ILE A 99 -7.47 11.31 2.26
C ILE A 99 -6.46 11.63 3.37
N LEU A 100 -6.49 12.84 3.91
CA LEU A 100 -5.60 13.24 4.99
C LEU A 100 -5.82 12.40 6.26
N ARG A 101 -7.08 12.11 6.62
CA ARG A 101 -7.38 11.21 7.75
C ARG A 101 -6.88 9.80 7.48
N LEU A 102 -7.05 9.30 6.25
CA LEU A 102 -6.55 7.98 5.86
C LEU A 102 -5.02 7.92 5.99
N ILE A 103 -4.29 8.91 5.50
CA ILE A 103 -2.83 8.98 5.64
C ILE A 103 -2.43 9.02 7.11
N ARG A 104 -3.10 9.84 7.93
CA ARG A 104 -2.83 9.94 9.37
C ARG A 104 -3.18 8.66 10.15
N SER A 105 -4.01 7.80 9.61
CA SER A 105 -4.33 6.51 10.24
C SER A 105 -3.21 5.49 10.16
N PHE A 106 -2.23 5.72 9.26
CA PHE A 106 -1.07 4.85 9.13
C PHE A 106 0.00 5.19 10.16
N GLU A 107 0.49 4.18 10.84
CA GLU A 107 1.63 4.27 11.74
C GLU A 107 2.91 3.94 10.97
N ILE A 108 3.85 4.88 10.93
CA ILE A 108 5.16 4.65 10.32
C ILE A 108 6.01 3.84 11.30
N LYS A 109 6.33 2.60 10.94
CA LYS A 109 7.15 1.71 11.77
C LYS A 109 8.64 1.82 11.46
N LYS A 110 8.95 1.98 10.17
CA LYS A 110 10.33 2.18 9.70
C LYS A 110 10.29 3.05 8.46
N TRP A 111 11.24 3.91 8.33
CA TRP A 111 11.49 4.69 7.15
C TRP A 111 12.99 4.98 7.02
N LYS A 112 13.48 4.97 5.81
CA LYS A 112 14.83 5.38 5.45
C LYS A 112 14.78 5.92 4.04
N ILE A 113 15.32 7.12 3.87
CA ILE A 113 15.47 7.77 2.58
C ILE A 113 16.96 8.05 2.42
N ASP A 114 17.56 7.43 1.41
CA ASP A 114 18.95 7.61 1.04
C ASP A 114 18.96 8.13 -0.40
N LEU A 115 19.33 9.40 -0.57
CA LEU A 115 19.14 10.12 -1.83
C LEU A 115 20.48 10.62 -2.36
N ASP A 116 20.66 10.46 -3.68
CA ASP A 116 21.67 11.13 -4.48
C ASP A 116 21.00 11.81 -5.66
N THR A 117 21.15 13.11 -5.81
CA THR A 117 20.59 13.87 -6.94
C THR A 117 21.40 13.70 -8.22
N GLY A 118 22.58 13.08 -8.14
CA GLY A 118 23.54 12.97 -9.25
C GLY A 118 24.39 14.25 -9.46
N ASP A 119 24.12 15.31 -8.69
CA ASP A 119 24.88 16.56 -8.69
C ASP A 119 25.48 16.82 -7.32
N CYS A 120 26.81 16.87 -7.28
CA CYS A 120 27.58 17.05 -6.06
C CYS A 120 27.25 18.39 -5.34
N ILE A 121 26.98 19.46 -6.10
CA ILE A 121 26.66 20.76 -5.56
C ILE A 121 25.30 20.76 -4.90
N THR A 122 24.31 20.13 -5.57
CA THR A 122 22.95 20.00 -5.04
C THR A 122 22.94 19.09 -3.80
N ASN A 123 23.66 17.98 -3.83
CA ASN A 123 23.81 17.10 -2.66
C ASN A 123 24.43 17.84 -1.48
N ALA A 124 25.49 18.64 -1.71
CA ALA A 124 26.14 19.43 -0.66
C ALA A 124 25.17 20.47 -0.04
N LYS A 125 24.32 21.09 -0.87
CA LYS A 125 23.29 22.03 -0.36
C LYS A 125 22.19 21.34 0.43
N LEU A 126 21.82 20.12 0.05
CA LEU A 126 20.77 19.33 0.73
C LEU A 126 21.30 18.64 2.00
N TYR A 127 22.60 18.39 2.07
CA TYR A 127 23.22 17.67 3.18
C TYR A 127 22.88 18.25 4.57
N PRO A 128 22.99 19.58 4.82
CA PRO A 128 22.62 20.16 6.12
C PRO A 128 21.12 19.95 6.44
N LEU A 129 20.25 20.09 5.43
CA LEU A 129 18.81 19.92 5.60
C LEU A 129 18.48 18.45 5.97
N PHE A 130 19.06 17.50 5.26
CA PHE A 130 18.88 16.08 5.53
C PHE A 130 19.49 15.70 6.88
N GLY A 131 20.64 16.29 7.26
CA GLY A 131 21.23 16.11 8.59
C GLY A 131 20.31 16.59 9.70
N PHE A 132 19.69 17.77 9.53
CA PHE A 132 18.70 18.28 10.47
C PHE A 132 17.46 17.38 10.57
N MET A 133 16.94 16.95 9.42
CA MET A 133 15.80 16.00 9.39
C MET A 133 16.15 14.65 10.01
N ASN A 134 17.37 14.16 9.76
CA ASN A 134 17.84 12.90 10.36
C ASN A 134 17.99 13.01 11.88
N TYR A 135 18.43 14.15 12.39
CA TYR A 135 18.52 14.40 13.83
C TYR A 135 17.15 14.38 14.51
N HIS A 136 16.11 14.98 13.91
CA HIS A 136 14.79 15.08 14.51
C HIS A 136 13.91 13.86 14.28
N PHE A 137 14.00 13.24 13.11
CA PHE A 137 13.07 12.18 12.67
C PHE A 137 13.76 10.85 12.43
N GLY A 138 15.08 10.86 12.23
CA GLY A 138 15.86 9.69 11.80
C GLY A 138 15.62 9.31 10.33
N GLY A 139 16.51 8.49 9.77
CA GLY A 139 16.28 7.83 8.47
C GLY A 139 16.47 8.69 7.22
N PHE A 140 16.99 9.92 7.33
CA PHE A 140 17.30 10.78 6.18
C PHE A 140 18.79 10.83 5.92
N HIS A 141 19.23 10.45 4.73
CA HIS A 141 20.63 10.51 4.33
C HIS A 141 20.77 11.07 2.92
N ILE A 142 21.79 11.90 2.71
CA ILE A 142 22.29 12.24 1.39
C ILE A 142 23.58 11.46 1.19
N ASN A 143 23.69 10.77 0.08
CA ASN A 143 24.92 10.13 -0.34
C ASN A 143 25.48 10.78 -1.63
N PHE A 144 26.70 10.41 -1.98
CA PHE A 144 27.40 10.87 -3.18
C PHE A 144 27.86 9.68 -4.04
N GLU A 145 27.12 8.57 -3.94
CA GLU A 145 27.49 7.26 -4.51
C GLU A 145 26.51 6.81 -5.60
N GLY A 146 25.62 7.69 -6.07
CA GLY A 146 24.63 7.36 -7.09
C GLY A 146 23.49 6.46 -6.59
N ARG A 147 23.32 6.30 -5.28
CA ARG A 147 22.28 5.43 -4.70
C ARG A 147 21.03 6.21 -4.37
N ASN A 148 19.88 5.68 -4.81
CA ASN A 148 18.56 6.20 -4.45
C ASN A 148 17.74 5.08 -3.85
N GLU A 149 17.66 5.06 -2.51
CA GLU A 149 17.00 3.99 -1.76
C GLU A 149 15.92 4.58 -0.86
N VAL A 150 14.76 3.96 -0.93
CA VAL A 150 13.64 4.27 -0.03
C VAL A 150 13.19 2.98 0.64
N LEU A 151 13.18 2.96 1.97
CA LEU A 151 12.58 1.92 2.77
C LEU A 151 11.45 2.51 3.59
N LEU A 152 10.27 1.95 3.46
CA LEU A 152 9.09 2.40 4.17
C LEU A 152 8.28 1.20 4.67
N LEU A 153 8.03 1.14 5.97
CA LEU A 153 7.12 0.19 6.59
C LEU A 153 6.02 0.95 7.30
N LEU A 154 4.83 0.88 6.73
CA LEU A 154 3.62 1.45 7.30
C LEU A 154 2.75 0.35 7.89
N ARG A 155 2.18 0.61 9.05
CA ARG A 155 1.21 -0.28 9.69
C ARG A 155 -0.11 0.43 9.88
N ASN A 156 -1.19 -0.28 9.57
CA ASN A 156 -2.54 0.17 9.87
C ASN A 156 -3.38 -1.02 10.35
N ARG A 157 -4.57 -0.74 10.84
CA ARG A 157 -5.61 -1.76 11.10
C ARG A 157 -6.82 -1.43 10.24
N PRO A 158 -7.48 -2.43 9.62
CA PRO A 158 -8.67 -2.20 8.78
C PRO A 158 -9.74 -1.35 9.47
N VAL A 159 -9.90 -1.49 10.79
CA VAL A 159 -10.84 -0.69 11.57
C VAL A 159 -10.56 0.82 11.47
N TYR A 160 -9.30 1.26 11.45
CA TYR A 160 -8.95 2.68 11.32
C TYR A 160 -9.14 3.20 9.90
N ILE A 161 -8.91 2.34 8.90
CA ILE A 161 -9.22 2.64 7.51
C ILE A 161 -10.73 2.91 7.37
N ILE A 162 -11.58 2.01 7.88
CA ILE A 162 -13.04 2.16 7.85
C ILE A 162 -13.46 3.43 8.61
N LYS A 163 -12.90 3.67 9.81
CA LYS A 163 -13.17 4.87 10.59
C LYS A 163 -12.83 6.17 9.84
N SER A 164 -11.81 6.16 8.97
CA SER A 164 -11.45 7.33 8.15
C SER A 164 -12.52 7.73 7.14
N PHE A 165 -13.36 6.77 6.72
CA PHE A 165 -14.47 6.97 5.78
C PHE A 165 -15.80 7.25 6.48
N ILE A 166 -15.97 6.77 7.73
CA ILE A 166 -17.14 7.05 8.54
C ILE A 166 -16.89 8.37 9.26
N ASN A 167 -17.67 9.37 8.92
CA ASN A 167 -17.57 10.72 9.48
C ASN A 167 -18.10 10.72 10.92
N PHE A 168 -17.29 10.37 11.89
CA PHE A 168 -17.55 10.66 13.31
C PHE A 168 -16.57 11.72 13.79
#